data_cdf83cc93a02f32aa54a73c835b93359
#
_entry.id   cdf83cc93a02f32aa54a73c835b93359
#
_cell.length_a   1.000
_cell.length_b   1.000
_cell.length_c   1.000
_cell.angle_alpha   90.00
_cell.angle_beta   90.00
_cell.angle_gamma   90.00
#
_symmetry.space_group_name_H-M   'P 1'
#
loop_
_entity.id
_entity.type
_entity.pdbx_description
1 polymer ?
#
loop_
_entity_poly.entity_id
_entity_poly.type
_entity_poly.pdbx_seq_one_letter_code
_entity_poly.pdbx_strand_id
1 'polypeptide(L)'
;MTKAELVEKMATDAGISKAAAGKALDSFSDSVKKALKKKDGRITLVGFGTFSKVRRKARKGINPQTGEKIQIKARNAVKFTPGKALKNAV
;
A
#
# COMPACT_ATOMS: atom_id res chain seq x y z
N MET A 1 -7.51 4.43 -13.74
CA MET A 1 -7.73 5.65 -12.93
C MET A 1 -6.39 6.16 -12.40
N THR A 2 -6.15 7.45 -12.58
CA THR A 2 -4.95 8.10 -12.06
C THR A 2 -5.22 8.72 -10.68
N LYS A 3 -4.16 9.16 -10.00
CA LYS A 3 -4.30 9.90 -8.74
C LYS A 3 -5.13 11.18 -8.94
N ALA A 4 -4.92 11.89 -10.04
CA ALA A 4 -5.67 13.11 -10.34
C ALA A 4 -7.17 12.84 -10.51
N GLU A 5 -7.53 11.79 -11.21
CA GLU A 5 -8.93 11.38 -11.38
C GLU A 5 -9.56 10.95 -10.05
N LEU A 6 -8.81 10.25 -9.23
CA LEU A 6 -9.27 9.83 -7.90
C LEU A 6 -9.52 11.05 -7.00
N VAL A 7 -8.62 12.02 -6.98
CA VAL A 7 -8.76 13.27 -6.21
C VAL A 7 -10.01 14.03 -6.65
N GLU A 8 -10.24 14.13 -7.95
CA GLU A 8 -11.42 14.79 -8.50
C GLU A 8 -12.71 14.11 -8.04
N LYS A 9 -12.76 12.79 -8.10
CA LYS A 9 -13.92 12.02 -7.64
C LYS A 9 -14.14 12.17 -6.14
N MET A 10 -13.09 12.11 -5.34
CA MET A 10 -13.16 12.31 -3.89
C MET A 10 -13.68 13.71 -3.54
N ALA A 11 -13.21 14.72 -4.24
CA ALA A 11 -13.67 16.09 -4.04
C ALA A 11 -15.17 16.22 -4.31
N THR A 12 -15.64 15.66 -5.39
CA THR A 12 -17.06 15.67 -5.77
C THR A 12 -17.90 14.91 -4.75
N ASP A 13 -17.51 13.69 -4.41
CA ASP A 13 -18.28 12.83 -3.50
C ASP A 13 -18.34 13.40 -2.08
N ALA A 14 -17.27 14.01 -1.62
CA ALA A 14 -17.19 14.58 -0.26
C ALA A 14 -17.67 16.06 -0.18
N GLY A 15 -17.93 16.69 -1.32
CA GLY A 15 -18.32 18.10 -1.34
C GLY A 15 -17.23 19.05 -0.89
N ILE A 16 -15.97 18.73 -1.20
CA ILE A 16 -14.79 19.53 -0.84
C ILE A 16 -14.01 19.93 -2.10
N SER A 17 -13.06 20.85 -1.93
CA SER A 17 -12.20 21.27 -3.04
C SER A 17 -11.23 20.16 -3.45
N LYS A 18 -10.72 20.24 -4.69
CA LYS A 18 -9.67 19.32 -5.15
C LYS A 18 -8.42 19.43 -4.29
N ALA A 19 -8.07 20.65 -3.84
CA ALA A 19 -6.93 20.86 -2.95
C ALA A 19 -7.12 20.15 -1.61
N ALA A 20 -8.30 20.24 -1.02
CA ALA A 20 -8.62 19.54 0.23
C ALA A 20 -8.62 18.03 0.04
N ALA A 21 -9.19 17.54 -1.06
CA ALA A 21 -9.19 16.10 -1.38
C ALA A 21 -7.77 15.56 -1.60
N GLY A 22 -6.92 16.32 -2.28
CA GLY A 22 -5.52 15.97 -2.48
C GLY A 22 -4.74 15.86 -1.17
N LYS A 23 -4.93 16.82 -0.28
CA LYS A 23 -4.33 16.79 1.06
C LYS A 23 -4.82 15.61 1.88
N ALA A 24 -6.11 15.30 1.81
CA ALA A 24 -6.68 14.15 2.51
C ALA A 24 -6.08 12.83 2.02
N LEU A 25 -5.91 12.68 0.72
CA LEU A 25 -5.29 11.49 0.13
C LEU A 25 -3.81 11.38 0.52
N ASP A 26 -3.07 12.49 0.50
CA ASP A 26 -1.67 12.52 0.91
C ASP A 26 -1.52 12.17 2.40
N SER A 27 -2.40 12.69 3.24
CA SER A 27 -2.44 12.36 4.66
C SER A 27 -2.71 10.87 4.89
N PHE A 28 -3.62 10.29 4.13
CA PHE A 28 -3.90 8.86 4.17
C PHE A 28 -2.67 8.05 3.81
N SER A 29 -2.00 8.38 2.71
CA SER A 29 -0.78 7.70 2.26
C SER A 29 0.34 7.78 3.29
N ASP A 30 0.55 8.96 3.87
CA ASP A 30 1.57 9.15 4.92
C ASP A 30 1.23 8.38 6.19
N SER A 31 -0.04 8.31 6.55
CA SER A 31 -0.49 7.54 7.72
C SER A 31 -0.25 6.05 7.55
N VAL A 32 -0.47 5.53 6.35
CA VAL A 32 -0.16 4.13 6.02
C VAL A 32 1.33 3.88 6.15
N LYS A 33 2.17 4.75 5.61
CA LYS A 33 3.63 4.64 5.72
C LYS A 33 4.09 4.62 7.17
N LYS A 34 3.58 5.54 7.99
CA LYS A 34 3.93 5.64 9.41
C LYS A 34 3.48 4.41 10.20
N ALA A 35 2.27 3.93 9.94
CA ALA A 35 1.76 2.73 10.61
C ALA A 35 2.62 1.50 10.27
N LEU A 36 3.07 1.39 9.03
CA LEU A 36 3.87 0.25 8.58
C LEU A 36 5.34 0.32 9.00
N LYS A 37 5.84 1.48 9.41
CA LYS A 37 7.19 1.61 9.95
C LYS A 37 7.34 0.99 11.34
N LYS A 38 6.25 0.88 12.08
CA LYS A 38 6.26 0.28 13.42
C LYS A 38 6.50 -1.23 13.29
N LYS A 39 7.08 -1.82 14.36
CA LYS A 39 7.23 -3.28 14.43
C LYS A 39 5.83 -3.91 14.37
N ASP A 40 5.67 -4.91 13.51
CA ASP A 40 4.37 -5.56 13.24
C ASP A 40 3.27 -4.57 12.83
N GLY A 41 3.68 -3.52 12.09
CA GLY A 41 2.78 -2.46 11.66
C GLY A 41 1.68 -2.96 10.78
N ARG A 42 0.46 -2.46 11.04
CA ARG A 42 -0.75 -2.84 10.32
C ARG A 42 -1.73 -1.68 10.34
N ILE A 43 -2.45 -1.51 9.25
CA ILE A 43 -3.60 -0.62 9.21
C ILE A 43 -4.76 -1.34 8.55
N THR A 44 -5.89 -1.41 9.25
CA THR A 44 -7.09 -2.09 8.78
C THR A 44 -8.15 -1.06 8.42
N LEU A 45 -8.67 -1.16 7.20
CA LEU A 45 -9.77 -0.33 6.72
C LEU A 45 -10.99 -1.22 6.58
N VAL A 46 -11.96 -1.06 7.47
CA VAL A 46 -13.18 -1.86 7.47
C VAL A 46 -13.91 -1.66 6.14
N GLY A 47 -14.26 -2.76 5.48
CA GLY A 47 -14.94 -2.74 4.19
C GLY A 47 -14.00 -2.59 2.98
N PHE A 48 -12.70 -2.41 3.21
CA PHE A 48 -11.72 -2.28 2.13
C PHE A 48 -10.63 -3.35 2.19
N GLY A 49 -9.83 -3.35 3.24
CA GLY A 49 -8.75 -4.33 3.39
C GLY A 49 -7.75 -3.92 4.44
N THR A 50 -6.66 -4.67 4.53
CA THR A 50 -5.61 -4.45 5.52
C THR A 50 -4.26 -4.32 4.82
N PHE A 51 -3.54 -3.25 5.13
CA PHE A 51 -2.14 -3.10 4.78
C PHE A 51 -1.30 -3.62 5.95
N SER A 52 -0.35 -4.47 5.67
CA SER A 52 0.52 -5.03 6.70
C SER A 52 1.96 -5.07 6.23
N LYS A 53 2.86 -5.05 7.19
CA LYS A 53 4.27 -5.20 6.95
C LYS A 53 4.63 -6.68 7.08
N VAL A 54 5.30 -7.21 6.08
CA VAL A 54 5.85 -8.56 6.12
C VAL A 54 7.37 -8.47 5.98
N ARG A 55 8.07 -9.31 6.73
CA ARG A 55 9.51 -9.40 6.61
C ARG A 55 9.87 -10.56 5.71
N ARG A 56 10.58 -10.26 4.64
CA ARG A 56 11.11 -11.27 3.75
C ARG A 56 12.51 -11.62 4.18
N LYS A 57 12.75 -12.91 4.43
CA LYS A 57 14.07 -13.43 4.84
C LYS A 57 15.06 -13.30 3.67
N ALA A 58 16.34 -13.18 4.02
CA ALA A 58 17.41 -13.29 3.04
C ALA A 58 17.34 -14.64 2.35
N ARG A 59 17.58 -14.65 1.07
CA ARG A 59 17.58 -15.88 0.26
C ARG A 59 18.65 -15.81 -0.82
N LYS A 60 19.06 -16.97 -1.31
CA LYS A 60 19.92 -17.06 -2.48
C LYS A 60 19.06 -17.04 -3.74
N GLY A 61 19.45 -16.24 -4.70
CA GLY A 61 18.80 -16.17 -6.00
C GLY A 61 19.82 -16.39 -7.11
N ILE A 62 19.36 -16.42 -8.34
CA ILE A 62 20.21 -16.55 -9.52
C ILE A 62 19.98 -15.33 -10.40
N ASN A 63 21.08 -14.69 -10.82
CA ASN A 63 21.00 -13.59 -11.77
C ASN A 63 20.62 -14.18 -13.15
N PRO A 64 19.45 -13.83 -13.71
CA PRO A 64 18.99 -14.40 -14.97
C PRO A 64 19.86 -14.02 -16.18
N GLN A 65 20.63 -12.93 -16.08
CA GLN A 65 21.51 -12.50 -17.18
C GLN A 65 22.85 -13.19 -17.20
N THR A 66 23.43 -13.48 -16.03
CA THR A 66 24.77 -14.07 -15.92
C THR A 66 24.77 -15.49 -15.40
N GLY A 67 23.66 -15.95 -14.83
CA GLY A 67 23.57 -17.27 -14.19
C GLY A 67 24.29 -17.35 -12.85
N GLU A 68 24.85 -16.24 -12.38
CA GLU A 68 25.55 -16.20 -11.10
C GLU A 68 24.60 -16.25 -9.93
N LYS A 69 25.01 -16.91 -8.86
CA LYS A 69 24.27 -16.91 -7.60
C LYS A 69 24.44 -15.55 -6.92
N ILE A 70 23.31 -14.94 -6.58
CA ILE A 70 23.27 -13.70 -5.82
C ILE A 70 22.57 -13.92 -4.50
N GLN A 71 22.93 -13.10 -3.51
CA GLN A 71 22.26 -13.14 -2.22
C GLN A 71 21.28 -11.98 -2.14
N ILE A 72 20.01 -12.31 -1.96
CA ILE A 72 18.95 -11.32 -1.75
C ILE A 72 18.87 -11.07 -0.25
N LYS A 73 19.14 -9.82 0.14
CA LYS A 73 19.11 -9.41 1.55
C LYS A 73 17.70 -9.47 2.11
N ALA A 74 17.60 -9.73 3.40
CA ALA A 74 16.32 -9.60 4.12
C ALA A 74 15.80 -8.17 3.99
N ARG A 75 14.48 -8.04 3.79
CA ARG A 75 13.83 -6.74 3.65
C ARG A 75 12.40 -6.78 4.17
N ASN A 76 11.89 -5.61 4.51
CA ASN A 76 10.48 -5.45 4.81
C ASN A 76 9.71 -5.21 3.50
N ALA A 77 8.55 -5.81 3.39
CA ALA A 77 7.66 -5.61 2.26
C ALA A 77 6.27 -5.23 2.75
N VAL A 78 5.51 -4.59 1.89
CA VAL A 78 4.11 -4.24 2.18
C VAL A 78 3.21 -5.29 1.54
N LYS A 79 2.27 -5.80 2.33
CA LYS A 79 1.25 -6.73 1.85
C LYS A 79 -0.12 -6.10 2.01
N PHE A 80 -0.93 -6.15 0.97
CA PHE A 80 -2.33 -5.75 1.03
C PHE A 80 -3.21 -7.00 0.97
N THR A 81 -4.06 -7.17 1.98
CA THR A 81 -5.06 -8.24 2.02
C THR A 81 -6.43 -7.62 1.81
N PRO A 82 -7.09 -7.85 0.67
CA PRO A 82 -8.42 -7.30 0.44
C PRO A 82 -9.43 -7.83 1.43
N GLY A 83 -10.32 -6.96 1.89
CA GLY A 83 -11.42 -7.35 2.74
C GLY A 83 -12.51 -8.08 1.95
N LYS A 84 -13.39 -8.75 2.69
CA LYS A 84 -14.50 -9.51 2.08
C LYS A 84 -15.40 -8.62 1.21
N ALA A 85 -15.71 -7.42 1.69
CA ALA A 85 -16.55 -6.48 0.96
C ALA A 85 -15.91 -6.06 -0.38
N LEU A 86 -14.60 -5.81 -0.38
CA LEU A 86 -13.88 -5.47 -1.61
C LEU A 86 -13.84 -6.64 -2.59
N LYS A 87 -13.58 -7.85 -2.11
CA LYS A 87 -13.60 -9.06 -2.94
C LYS A 87 -14.94 -9.29 -3.59
N ASN A 88 -16.02 -9.05 -2.85
CA ASN A 88 -17.39 -9.25 -3.33
C ASN A 88 -17.82 -8.15 -4.31
N ALA A 89 -17.16 -6.99 -4.31
CA ALA A 89 -17.47 -5.87 -5.19
C ALA A 89 -16.90 -6.03 -6.60
N VAL A 90 -15.97 -6.94 -6.80
CA VAL A 90 -15.30 -7.15 -8.11
C VAL A 90 -15.55 -8.54 -8.66
#